data_c922d62d2af251a210ed1171fc02e5bd
#
_entry.id   c922d62d2af251a210ed1171fc02e5bd
#
_cell.length_a   1.000
_cell.length_b   1.000
_cell.length_c   1.000
_cell.angle_alpha   90.00
_cell.angle_beta   90.00
_cell.angle_gamma   90.00
#
_symmetry.space_group_name_H-M   'P 1'
#
loop_
_entity.id
_entity.type
_entity.pdbx_description
1 polymer ?
#
loop_
_entity_poly.entity_id
_entity_poly.type
_entity_poly.pdbx_seq_one_letter_code
_entity_poly.pdbx_strand_id
1 'polypeptide(L)'
;MDIEASYNFRRMTEKLTTSGIVQPDGLKALRAQGYEVVINLLPDTGRNAIPNERDIVESQGIEYIYIPVDFKQPTSADLSTFSEALDRVHEKKVHVHCAANYRVSAFYSLYLVSRGLWSAEQAMEFMRSVWQPRQPSEQPGWSDFITVVLAEVSAQQSDPGDDGKGSQR
;
A
#
# COMPACT_ATOMS: atom_id res chain seq x y z
N MET A 1 22.92 1.32 -4.14
CA MET A 1 22.16 2.28 -3.31
C MET A 1 21.12 1.54 -2.48
N ASP A 2 21.00 1.91 -1.24
CA ASP A 2 20.08 1.24 -0.35
C ASP A 2 18.66 1.74 -0.60
N ILE A 3 17.70 0.83 -0.57
CA ILE A 3 16.28 1.18 -0.75
C ILE A 3 15.85 2.19 0.32
N GLU A 4 16.48 2.17 1.48
CA GLU A 4 16.12 3.07 2.58
C GLU A 4 16.38 4.55 2.24
N ALA A 5 17.16 4.80 1.19
CA ALA A 5 17.38 6.17 0.74
C ALA A 5 16.23 6.69 -0.13
N SER A 6 15.24 5.84 -0.43
CA SER A 6 14.10 6.25 -1.26
C SER A 6 13.25 7.27 -0.52
N TYR A 7 12.59 8.12 -1.30
CA TYR A 7 11.79 9.20 -0.72
C TYR A 7 10.71 8.64 0.20
N ASN A 8 10.62 9.21 1.39
CA ASN A 8 9.56 8.89 2.36
C ASN A 8 9.51 7.40 2.69
N PHE A 9 10.66 6.76 2.80
CA PHE A 9 10.76 5.34 3.10
C PHE A 9 10.24 5.02 4.50
N ARG A 10 9.53 3.89 4.62
CA ARG A 10 9.06 3.39 5.92
C ARG A 10 9.25 1.88 5.97
N ARG A 11 9.78 1.40 7.09
CA ARG A 11 9.92 -0.03 7.32
C ARG A 11 8.71 -0.46 8.15
N MET A 12 7.80 -1.20 7.53
CA MET A 12 6.58 -1.60 8.21
C MET A 12 6.76 -2.89 9.00
N THR A 13 7.43 -3.87 8.40
CA THR A 13 7.78 -5.11 9.06
C THR A 13 9.15 -5.53 8.52
N GLU A 14 9.68 -6.65 9.01
CA GLU A 14 10.95 -7.13 8.47
C GLU A 14 10.81 -7.51 7.00
N LYS A 15 9.61 -7.84 6.57
CA LYS A 15 9.38 -8.29 5.19
C LYS A 15 8.63 -7.29 4.34
N LEU A 16 8.22 -6.15 4.88
CA LEU A 16 7.48 -5.20 4.06
C LEU A 16 7.93 -3.78 4.32
N THR A 17 8.36 -3.12 3.24
CA THR A 17 8.76 -1.71 3.30
C THR A 17 7.98 -0.92 2.26
N THR A 18 7.85 0.38 2.50
CA THR A 18 7.10 1.26 1.61
C THR A 18 7.92 2.51 1.33
N SER A 19 7.64 3.17 0.21
CA SER A 19 8.29 4.44 -0.10
C SER A 19 7.58 5.17 -1.22
N GLY A 20 8.08 6.35 -1.53
CA GLY A 20 7.78 7.02 -2.79
C GLY A 20 8.70 6.47 -3.86
N ILE A 21 9.05 7.34 -4.81
CA ILE A 21 9.82 6.92 -5.98
C ILE A 21 11.13 6.25 -5.56
N VAL A 22 11.48 5.19 -6.26
CA VAL A 22 12.77 4.51 -6.08
C VAL A 22 13.59 4.79 -7.33
N GLN A 23 14.75 5.40 -7.17
CA GLN A 23 15.60 5.71 -8.32
C GLN A 23 16.16 4.42 -8.95
N PRO A 24 16.56 4.47 -10.23
CA PRO A 24 17.04 3.27 -10.90
C PRO A 24 18.12 2.50 -10.16
N ASP A 25 19.08 3.20 -9.53
CA ASP A 25 20.13 2.51 -8.79
C ASP A 25 19.56 1.75 -7.59
N GLY A 26 18.55 2.31 -6.94
CA GLY A 26 17.87 1.62 -5.84
C GLY A 26 17.12 0.40 -6.35
N LEU A 27 16.44 0.54 -7.49
CA LEU A 27 15.73 -0.59 -8.08
C LEU A 27 16.67 -1.73 -8.41
N LYS A 28 17.85 -1.40 -8.97
CA LYS A 28 18.83 -2.42 -9.36
C LYS A 28 19.43 -3.16 -8.18
N ALA A 29 19.35 -2.60 -6.99
CA ALA A 29 19.94 -3.19 -5.80
C ALA A 29 18.95 -4.02 -4.97
N LEU A 30 17.71 -4.15 -5.41
CA LEU A 30 16.68 -4.79 -4.61
C LEU A 30 16.96 -6.26 -4.33
N ARG A 31 17.40 -7.02 -5.34
CA ARG A 31 17.66 -8.44 -5.14
C ARG A 31 18.76 -8.66 -4.11
N ALA A 32 19.80 -7.84 -4.15
CA ALA A 32 20.90 -7.97 -3.20
C ALA A 32 20.43 -7.70 -1.77
N GLN A 33 19.33 -6.96 -1.60
CA GLN A 33 18.79 -6.67 -0.27
C GLN A 33 17.68 -7.65 0.11
N GLY A 34 17.48 -8.70 -0.68
CA GLY A 34 16.57 -9.77 -0.33
C GLY A 34 15.14 -9.58 -0.80
N TYR A 35 14.83 -8.54 -1.54
CA TYR A 35 13.46 -8.32 -2.01
C TYR A 35 13.07 -9.35 -3.07
N GLU A 36 11.83 -9.81 -2.98
CA GLU A 36 11.29 -10.82 -3.88
C GLU A 36 10.13 -10.30 -4.70
N VAL A 37 9.48 -9.22 -4.26
CA VAL A 37 8.31 -8.65 -4.93
C VAL A 37 8.36 -7.14 -4.84
N VAL A 38 7.97 -6.46 -5.92
CA VAL A 38 7.76 -5.01 -5.92
C VAL A 38 6.32 -4.77 -6.34
N ILE A 39 5.60 -3.95 -5.57
CA ILE A 39 4.25 -3.52 -5.95
C ILE A 39 4.32 -2.02 -6.20
N ASN A 40 3.93 -1.59 -7.40
CA ASN A 40 3.99 -0.20 -7.80
C ASN A 40 2.59 0.34 -8.05
N LEU A 41 2.19 1.38 -7.29
CA LEU A 41 0.89 2.02 -7.46
C LEU A 41 0.96 3.29 -8.30
N LEU A 42 2.13 3.67 -8.77
CA LEU A 42 2.29 4.89 -9.56
C LEU A 42 2.02 4.60 -11.04
N PRO A 43 1.02 5.27 -11.65
CA PRO A 43 0.79 5.07 -13.09
C PRO A 43 2.02 5.43 -13.92
N ASP A 44 2.25 4.67 -14.98
CA ASP A 44 3.38 4.91 -15.88
C ASP A 44 3.35 6.31 -16.48
N THR A 45 2.17 6.91 -16.56
CA THR A 45 2.02 8.27 -17.09
C THR A 45 2.37 9.33 -16.04
N GLY A 46 2.69 8.93 -14.81
CA GLY A 46 3.05 9.88 -13.78
C GLY A 46 4.34 10.61 -14.12
N ARG A 47 4.39 11.88 -13.71
CA ARG A 47 5.54 12.73 -14.04
C ARG A 47 6.87 12.13 -13.58
N ASN A 48 6.88 11.49 -12.44
CA ASN A 48 8.11 10.96 -11.88
C ASN A 48 8.26 9.44 -12.06
N ALA A 49 7.43 8.84 -12.90
CA ALA A 49 7.52 7.39 -13.11
C ALA A 49 8.87 7.04 -13.72
N ILE A 50 9.45 5.94 -13.27
CA ILE A 50 10.76 5.52 -13.74
C ILE A 50 10.57 4.72 -15.03
N PRO A 51 11.20 5.16 -16.14
CA PRO A 51 11.09 4.39 -17.39
C PRO A 51 11.66 3.00 -17.21
N ASN A 52 11.01 2.01 -17.78
CA ASN A 52 11.48 0.62 -17.77
C ASN A 52 11.60 0.03 -16.37
N GLU A 53 10.84 0.53 -15.42
CA GLU A 53 10.92 0.00 -14.05
C GLU A 53 10.65 -1.51 -14.03
N ARG A 54 9.61 -1.97 -14.74
CA ARG A 54 9.30 -3.40 -14.79
C ARG A 54 10.50 -4.22 -15.23
N ASP A 55 11.16 -3.79 -16.29
CA ASP A 55 12.30 -4.54 -16.82
C ASP A 55 13.45 -4.57 -15.81
N ILE A 56 13.70 -3.46 -15.14
CA ILE A 56 14.77 -3.39 -14.15
C ILE A 56 14.48 -4.36 -13.00
N VAL A 57 13.25 -4.42 -12.56
CA VAL A 57 12.85 -5.28 -11.45
C VAL A 57 12.84 -6.73 -11.87
N GLU A 58 12.17 -7.04 -12.98
CA GLU A 58 12.03 -8.43 -13.42
C GLU A 58 13.35 -9.05 -13.85
N SER A 59 14.29 -8.26 -14.36
CA SER A 59 15.58 -8.80 -14.76
C SER A 59 16.37 -9.36 -13.59
N GLN A 60 15.98 -9.03 -12.35
CA GLN A 60 16.62 -9.54 -11.15
C GLN A 60 15.92 -10.78 -10.61
N GLY A 61 14.88 -11.28 -11.30
CA GLY A 61 14.11 -12.40 -10.82
C GLY A 61 13.08 -12.01 -9.78
N ILE A 62 12.74 -10.72 -9.68
CA ILE A 62 11.78 -10.20 -8.71
C ILE A 62 10.43 -10.07 -9.40
N GLU A 63 9.36 -10.48 -8.72
CA GLU A 63 8.02 -10.33 -9.27
C GLU A 63 7.61 -8.86 -9.23
N TYR A 64 7.04 -8.35 -10.32
CA TYR A 64 6.62 -6.95 -10.41
C TYR A 64 5.10 -6.91 -10.54
N ILE A 65 4.44 -6.31 -9.55
CA ILE A 65 2.98 -6.19 -9.55
C ILE A 65 2.64 -4.72 -9.76
N TYR A 66 1.99 -4.42 -10.87
CA TYR A 66 1.68 -3.05 -11.25
C TYR A 66 0.19 -2.80 -11.04
N ILE A 67 -0.16 -1.89 -10.13
CA ILE A 67 -1.54 -1.57 -9.82
C ILE A 67 -1.67 -0.05 -9.86
N PRO A 68 -1.85 0.52 -11.07
CA PRO A 68 -1.89 1.98 -11.18
C PRO A 68 -3.12 2.56 -10.48
N VAL A 69 -2.90 3.50 -9.58
CA VAL A 69 -3.96 4.16 -8.83
C VAL A 69 -3.97 5.63 -9.17
N ASP A 70 -5.10 6.12 -9.69
CA ASP A 70 -5.24 7.53 -10.00
C ASP A 70 -5.31 8.30 -8.69
N PHE A 71 -4.35 9.20 -8.46
CA PHE A 71 -4.28 9.93 -7.21
C PHE A 71 -5.54 10.78 -6.97
N LYS A 72 -6.17 11.24 -8.04
CA LYS A 72 -7.35 12.09 -7.89
C LYS A 72 -8.62 11.29 -7.63
N GLN A 73 -8.60 9.99 -7.92
CA GLN A 73 -9.80 9.18 -7.83
C GLN A 73 -9.47 7.74 -7.45
N PRO A 74 -9.05 7.50 -6.21
CA PRO A 74 -8.81 6.13 -5.75
C PRO A 74 -10.13 5.38 -5.71
N THR A 75 -10.09 4.07 -5.99
CA THR A 75 -11.31 3.27 -6.03
C THR A 75 -11.22 2.06 -5.13
N SER A 76 -12.38 1.56 -4.74
CA SER A 76 -12.46 0.33 -3.94
C SER A 76 -11.93 -0.87 -4.73
N ALA A 77 -12.10 -0.87 -6.05
CA ALA A 77 -11.58 -1.96 -6.87
C ALA A 77 -10.05 -1.98 -6.82
N ASP A 78 -9.42 -0.80 -6.85
CA ASP A 78 -7.97 -0.72 -6.74
C ASP A 78 -7.51 -1.25 -5.39
N LEU A 79 -8.20 -0.88 -4.32
CA LEU A 79 -7.85 -1.34 -2.99
C LEU A 79 -8.02 -2.86 -2.86
N SER A 80 -9.06 -3.41 -3.47
CA SER A 80 -9.27 -4.86 -3.48
C SER A 80 -8.14 -5.57 -4.19
N THR A 81 -7.75 -5.07 -5.36
CA THR A 81 -6.65 -5.66 -6.14
C THR A 81 -5.36 -5.62 -5.32
N PHE A 82 -5.10 -4.50 -4.66
CA PHE A 82 -3.93 -4.34 -3.83
C PHE A 82 -3.96 -5.32 -2.65
N SER A 83 -5.11 -5.43 -2.00
CA SER A 83 -5.25 -6.30 -0.83
C SER A 83 -5.04 -7.77 -1.20
N GLU A 84 -5.59 -8.18 -2.34
CA GLU A 84 -5.41 -9.55 -2.81
C GLU A 84 -3.95 -9.84 -3.14
N ALA A 85 -3.26 -8.86 -3.73
CA ALA A 85 -1.86 -9.02 -4.05
C ALA A 85 -1.03 -9.19 -2.78
N LEU A 86 -1.29 -8.36 -1.76
CA LEU A 86 -0.56 -8.46 -0.50
C LEU A 86 -0.82 -9.81 0.19
N ASP A 87 -2.07 -10.25 0.19
CA ASP A 87 -2.38 -11.55 0.78
C ASP A 87 -1.61 -12.67 0.09
N ARG A 88 -1.51 -12.59 -1.23
CA ARG A 88 -0.83 -13.63 -2.00
C ARG A 88 0.66 -13.70 -1.73
N VAL A 89 1.30 -12.56 -1.48
CA VAL A 89 2.76 -12.52 -1.30
C VAL A 89 3.17 -12.29 0.15
N HIS A 90 2.29 -12.58 1.10
CA HIS A 90 2.52 -12.21 2.50
C HIS A 90 3.76 -12.84 3.13
N GLU A 91 4.27 -13.95 2.58
CA GLU A 91 5.45 -14.57 3.15
C GLU A 91 6.74 -14.12 2.48
N LYS A 92 6.65 -13.28 1.46
CA LYS A 92 7.81 -12.81 0.73
C LYS A 92 8.25 -11.44 1.21
N LYS A 93 9.48 -11.07 0.87
CA LYS A 93 9.95 -9.72 1.19
C LYS A 93 9.50 -8.79 0.07
N VAL A 94 8.69 -7.80 0.42
CA VAL A 94 7.98 -6.95 -0.53
C VAL A 94 8.34 -5.49 -0.33
N HIS A 95 8.55 -4.78 -1.43
CA HIS A 95 8.62 -3.31 -1.40
C HIS A 95 7.44 -2.75 -2.17
N VAL A 96 6.72 -1.80 -1.55
CA VAL A 96 5.56 -1.18 -2.16
C VAL A 96 5.83 0.30 -2.32
N HIS A 97 5.62 0.84 -3.52
CA HIS A 97 5.90 2.27 -3.72
C HIS A 97 4.91 2.95 -4.65
N CYS A 98 4.94 4.26 -4.63
CA CYS A 98 4.25 5.11 -5.59
C CYS A 98 5.13 6.35 -5.79
N ALA A 99 4.59 7.56 -5.88
CA ALA A 99 5.41 8.75 -6.07
C ALA A 99 5.95 9.29 -4.75
N ALA A 100 5.11 9.39 -3.73
CA ALA A 100 5.49 10.00 -2.45
C ALA A 100 5.06 9.19 -1.24
N ASN A 101 4.70 7.95 -1.42
CA ASN A 101 4.19 7.06 -0.39
C ASN A 101 2.77 7.45 0.08
N TYR A 102 2.11 8.38 -0.58
CA TYR A 102 0.76 8.79 -0.17
C TYR A 102 -0.26 7.70 -0.48
N ARG A 103 -0.33 7.25 -1.74
CA ARG A 103 -1.26 6.17 -2.12
C ARG A 103 -0.97 4.91 -1.33
N VAL A 104 0.31 4.59 -1.20
CA VAL A 104 0.74 3.37 -0.53
C VAL A 104 0.37 3.39 0.94
N SER A 105 0.69 4.49 1.65
CA SER A 105 0.39 4.54 3.09
C SER A 105 -1.10 4.44 3.34
N ALA A 106 -1.92 5.05 2.49
CA ALA A 106 -3.36 4.98 2.64
C ALA A 106 -3.85 3.55 2.37
N PHE A 107 -3.46 2.96 1.25
CA PHE A 107 -3.92 1.62 0.90
C PHE A 107 -3.42 0.59 1.90
N TYR A 108 -2.15 0.67 2.29
CA TYR A 108 -1.60 -0.32 3.22
C TYR A 108 -2.26 -0.23 4.59
N SER A 109 -2.46 0.99 5.10
CA SER A 109 -3.09 1.13 6.41
C SER A 109 -4.55 0.70 6.37
N LEU A 110 -5.27 1.00 5.28
CA LEU A 110 -6.65 0.53 5.15
C LEU A 110 -6.71 -1.00 5.04
N TYR A 111 -5.74 -1.59 4.35
CA TYR A 111 -5.62 -3.04 4.29
C TYR A 111 -5.45 -3.61 5.70
N LEU A 112 -4.59 -3.01 6.51
CA LEU A 112 -4.37 -3.50 7.88
C LEU A 112 -5.63 -3.38 8.73
N VAL A 113 -6.39 -2.31 8.55
CA VAL A 113 -7.66 -2.16 9.27
C VAL A 113 -8.63 -3.24 8.83
N SER A 114 -8.71 -3.51 7.53
CA SER A 114 -9.64 -4.52 7.02
C SER A 114 -9.29 -5.93 7.50
N ARG A 115 -8.04 -6.16 7.86
CA ARG A 115 -7.60 -7.47 8.36
C ARG A 115 -7.63 -7.53 9.89
N GLY A 116 -8.09 -6.46 10.54
CA GLY A 116 -8.17 -6.43 12.00
C GLY A 116 -6.83 -6.25 12.69
N LEU A 117 -5.80 -5.84 11.95
CA LEU A 117 -4.47 -5.68 12.53
C LEU A 117 -4.21 -4.28 13.06
N TRP A 118 -4.89 -3.29 12.52
CA TRP A 118 -4.81 -1.91 12.98
C TRP A 118 -6.20 -1.36 13.23
N SER A 119 -6.30 -0.38 14.14
CA SER A 119 -7.53 0.38 14.32
C SER A 119 -7.59 1.48 13.25
N ALA A 120 -8.77 2.04 13.06
CA ALA A 120 -8.92 3.19 12.16
C ALA A 120 -8.03 4.34 12.60
N GLU A 121 -7.90 4.53 13.92
CA GLU A 121 -7.07 5.61 14.46
C GLU A 121 -5.60 5.41 14.13
N GLN A 122 -5.12 4.17 14.24
CA GLN A 122 -3.73 3.86 13.87
C GLN A 122 -3.49 4.15 12.39
N ALA A 123 -4.46 3.80 11.54
CA ALA A 123 -4.34 4.04 10.11
C ALA A 123 -4.23 5.54 9.82
N MET A 124 -5.11 6.34 10.44
CA MET A 124 -5.09 7.78 10.20
C MET A 124 -3.80 8.42 10.72
N GLU A 125 -3.30 7.94 11.86
CA GLU A 125 -2.08 8.46 12.42
C GLU A 125 -0.89 8.18 11.50
N PHE A 126 -0.83 6.96 10.95
CA PHE A 126 0.24 6.62 10.03
C PHE A 126 0.17 7.46 8.76
N MET A 127 -1.02 7.59 8.18
CA MET A 127 -1.18 8.42 6.99
C MET A 127 -0.72 9.85 7.25
N ARG A 128 -1.12 10.44 8.38
CA ARG A 128 -0.71 11.80 8.70
C ARG A 128 0.81 11.93 8.83
N SER A 129 1.46 10.89 9.33
CA SER A 129 2.92 10.95 9.46
C SER A 129 3.63 10.92 8.12
N VAL A 130 3.03 10.28 7.12
CA VAL A 130 3.61 10.14 5.79
C VAL A 130 3.25 11.33 4.90
N TRP A 131 2.01 11.83 5.00
CA TRP A 131 1.51 12.87 4.10
C TRP A 131 1.91 14.25 4.63
N GLN A 132 3.16 14.62 4.49
CA GLN A 132 3.67 15.92 4.91
C GLN A 132 4.20 16.65 3.70
N PRO A 133 3.93 17.91 3.54
CA PRO A 133 3.12 18.80 4.42
C PRO A 133 1.61 18.68 4.17
N ARG A 134 1.19 17.91 3.19
CA ARG A 134 -0.22 17.76 2.90
C ARG A 134 -0.85 16.75 3.85
N GLN A 135 -2.17 16.76 3.95
CA GLN A 135 -2.89 15.83 4.78
C GLN A 135 -3.97 15.12 3.95
N PRO A 136 -4.32 13.89 4.28
CA PRO A 136 -5.39 13.19 3.56
C PRO A 136 -6.70 13.98 3.56
N SER A 137 -6.98 14.67 4.65
CA SER A 137 -8.22 15.45 4.76
C SER A 137 -8.26 16.65 3.83
N GLU A 138 -7.11 17.05 3.29
CA GLU A 138 -7.05 18.19 2.38
C GLU A 138 -7.18 17.76 0.92
N GLN A 139 -7.32 16.46 0.67
CA GLN A 139 -7.46 15.93 -0.67
C GLN A 139 -8.85 15.32 -0.78
N PRO A 140 -9.82 16.03 -1.37
CA PRO A 140 -11.21 15.57 -1.35
C PRO A 140 -11.44 14.13 -1.78
N GLY A 141 -10.81 13.72 -2.85
CA GLY A 141 -10.96 12.32 -3.31
C GLY A 141 -10.52 11.31 -2.26
N TRP A 142 -9.40 11.60 -1.58
CA TRP A 142 -8.88 10.69 -0.58
C TRP A 142 -9.67 10.74 0.72
N SER A 143 -10.06 11.94 1.13
CA SER A 143 -10.83 12.08 2.36
C SER A 143 -12.13 11.28 2.26
N ASP A 144 -12.85 11.42 1.14
CA ASP A 144 -14.09 10.70 0.93
C ASP A 144 -13.85 9.19 0.85
N PHE A 145 -12.83 8.79 0.09
CA PHE A 145 -12.51 7.37 -0.07
C PHE A 145 -12.20 6.71 1.26
N ILE A 146 -11.34 7.34 2.06
CA ILE A 146 -10.95 6.79 3.36
C ILE A 146 -12.16 6.67 4.28
N THR A 147 -13.01 7.69 4.29
CA THR A 147 -14.20 7.68 5.13
C THR A 147 -15.13 6.53 4.75
N VAL A 148 -15.36 6.34 3.46
CA VAL A 148 -16.23 5.28 2.99
C VAL A 148 -15.67 3.90 3.33
N VAL A 149 -14.38 3.71 3.07
CA VAL A 149 -13.75 2.41 3.33
C VAL A 149 -13.77 2.07 4.81
N LEU A 150 -13.44 3.04 5.67
CA LEU A 150 -13.45 2.79 7.11
C LEU A 150 -14.85 2.48 7.61
N ALA A 151 -15.87 3.13 7.04
CA ALA A 151 -17.24 2.84 7.41
C ALA A 151 -17.64 1.42 7.01
N GLU A 152 -17.23 0.99 5.82
CA GLU A 152 -17.55 -0.35 5.34
C GLU A 152 -16.87 -1.41 6.20
N VAL A 153 -15.62 -1.18 6.57
CA VAL A 153 -14.90 -2.13 7.42
C VAL A 153 -15.54 -2.19 8.79
N SER A 154 -15.92 -1.06 9.36
CA SER A 154 -16.61 -1.03 10.65
C SER A 154 -17.92 -1.80 10.61
N ALA A 155 -18.68 -1.63 9.55
CA ALA A 155 -19.95 -2.33 9.42
C ALA A 155 -19.75 -3.84 9.37
N GLN A 156 -18.71 -4.29 8.65
CA GLN A 156 -18.43 -5.71 8.56
C GLN A 156 -17.98 -6.27 9.91
N GLN A 157 -17.19 -5.52 10.64
CA GLN A 157 -16.67 -6.00 11.91
C GLN A 157 -17.72 -6.00 13.00
N SER A 158 -18.71 -5.15 12.89
CA SER A 158 -19.74 -5.07 13.90
C SER A 158 -20.96 -5.95 13.60
N ASP A 159 -20.87 -6.74 12.56
CA ASP A 159 -21.96 -7.62 12.22
C ASP A 159 -21.76 -8.93 12.94
N PRO A 160 -22.28 -9.07 14.07
CA PRO A 160 -21.97 -10.19 14.87
C PRO A 160 -22.96 -11.23 14.66
N GLY A 161 -23.87 -10.91 14.33
CA GLY A 161 -24.78 -11.73 14.18
C GLY A 161 -24.78 -12.88 13.88
N ASP A 162 -24.77 -13.14 13.55
CA ASP A 162 -24.86 -14.18 13.03
C ASP A 162 -24.42 -15.31 13.71
N ASP A 163 -23.74 -15.35 14.09
CA ASP A 163 -23.24 -16.42 14.55
C ASP A 163 -23.72 -16.85 15.70
N GLY A 164 -23.36 -17.12 16.14
CA GLY A 164 -23.67 -17.50 17.26
C GLY A 164 -24.76 -18.24 17.50
N LYS A 165 -25.53 -18.01 17.27
CA LYS A 165 -26.57 -18.50 17.55
C LYS A 165 -26.61 -19.80 17.46
N GLY A 166 -26.68 -20.12 16.91
CA GLY A 166 -26.92 -21.34 16.73
C GLY A 166 -26.53 -22.17 17.69
N SER A 167 -26.05 -22.03 18.29
CA SER A 167 -25.52 -22.85 18.99
C SER A 167 -26.20 -23.31 20.06
N GLN A 168 -26.64 -23.07 20.56
CA GLN A 168 -27.14 -23.48 21.56
C GLN A 168 -27.95 -24.44 21.63
N ARG A 169 -28.11 -25.00 21.82
CA ARG A 169 -28.92 -25.96 21.85
C ARG A 169 -28.40 -27.09 22.20
#